data_ebbac6bafa8fde1b0a01994e42cdf308
#
_entry.id   ebbac6bafa8fde1b0a01994e42cdf308
#
_cell.length_a   1.000
_cell.length_b   1.000
_cell.length_c   1.000
_cell.angle_alpha   90.00
_cell.angle_beta   90.00
_cell.angle_gamma   90.00
#
_symmetry.space_group_name_H-M   'P 1'
#
loop_
_entity.id
_entity.type
_entity.pdbx_description
1 polymer ?
#
loop_
_entity_poly.entity_id
_entity_poly.type
_entity_poly.pdbx_seq_one_letter_code
_entity_poly.pdbx_strand_id
1 'polypeptide(L)'
;SGIVTSQMLVDNINGMDAELTAQRAAADREWTYGHIVVDEAQELTAMDWRMLIRRCPSRSFTIVGDVAQTSALGGTRSWRRMMDPLFGPHNWQLNELTINYRNPKEVSQLACDFAATEGLYISTVNAVRGVPDSVKRLTLADDSLIADAVAQQTVDLVRAFVSSDGTGRVAIIAPDDMVKPLRRRVYEQLRETLTAKEFDRLDAQSSWDEQVTVCSTQMVKGLEYDAVMVVQPGSIEENAPSRIVAAADLYVAMTRPTQRLLIVRTNADEKLLKL
;
A
#
# COMPACT_ATOMS: atom_id res chain seq x y z
N SER A 1 -27.98 -36.04 -0.28
CA SER A 1 -26.61 -36.23 -0.77
C SER A 1 -26.67 -36.51 -2.26
N GLY A 2 -26.57 -35.42 -3.06
CA GLY A 2 -26.53 -35.51 -4.50
C GLY A 2 -25.13 -35.86 -4.98
N ILE A 3 -24.92 -37.04 -5.50
CA ILE A 3 -23.70 -37.42 -6.22
C ILE A 3 -23.78 -36.78 -7.60
N VAL A 4 -22.92 -35.82 -7.90
CA VAL A 4 -22.75 -35.26 -9.25
C VAL A 4 -21.94 -36.27 -10.04
N THR A 5 -22.55 -36.90 -11.07
CA THR A 5 -21.87 -37.83 -11.94
C THR A 5 -21.16 -37.07 -13.08
N SER A 6 -20.11 -37.67 -13.64
CA SER A 6 -19.41 -37.11 -14.81
C SER A 6 -20.36 -36.91 -16.03
N GLN A 7 -21.42 -37.72 -16.16
CA GLN A 7 -22.44 -37.59 -17.18
C GLN A 7 -23.27 -36.31 -16.94
N MET A 8 -23.68 -36.01 -15.73
CA MET A 8 -24.38 -34.75 -15.38
C MET A 8 -23.53 -33.50 -15.66
N LEU A 9 -22.21 -33.59 -15.49
CA LEU A 9 -21.29 -32.52 -15.89
C LEU A 9 -21.22 -32.36 -17.42
N VAL A 10 -21.13 -33.43 -18.15
CA VAL A 10 -21.09 -33.44 -19.65
C VAL A 10 -22.41 -32.96 -20.20
N ASP A 11 -23.55 -33.43 -19.68
CA ASP A 11 -24.88 -32.99 -20.12
C ASP A 11 -25.14 -31.52 -19.79
N ASN A 12 -24.61 -31.03 -18.68
CA ASN A 12 -24.64 -29.60 -18.32
C ASN A 12 -23.74 -28.75 -19.24
N ILE A 13 -22.61 -29.31 -19.72
CA ILE A 13 -21.72 -28.65 -20.67
C ILE A 13 -22.33 -28.67 -22.09
N ASN A 14 -22.92 -29.78 -22.50
CA ASN A 14 -23.48 -29.95 -23.85
C ASN A 14 -24.89 -29.32 -24.05
N GLY A 15 -25.66 -29.16 -22.96
CA GLY A 15 -26.96 -28.45 -22.99
C GLY A 15 -26.80 -26.91 -22.98
N MET A 16 -25.57 -26.42 -23.00
CA MET A 16 -25.26 -25.01 -22.92
C MET A 16 -24.82 -24.42 -24.26
N ASP A 17 -25.52 -24.80 -25.38
CA ASP A 17 -25.24 -24.21 -26.68
C ASP A 17 -25.55 -22.73 -26.75
N ALA A 18 -24.55 -21.99 -27.16
CA ALA A 18 -24.56 -20.65 -27.78
C ALA A 18 -24.94 -19.42 -26.98
N GLU A 19 -25.16 -19.44 -25.66
CA GLU A 19 -25.18 -18.21 -24.89
C GLU A 19 -23.76 -17.72 -24.62
N LEU A 20 -23.47 -16.47 -24.97
CA LEU A 20 -22.20 -15.84 -24.64
C LEU A 20 -21.97 -15.95 -23.13
N THR A 21 -20.74 -16.25 -22.70
CA THR A 21 -20.35 -16.34 -21.26
C THR A 21 -20.84 -15.13 -20.44
N ALA A 22 -20.97 -13.97 -21.09
CA ALA A 22 -21.55 -12.76 -20.51
C ALA A 22 -23.06 -12.87 -20.21
N GLN A 23 -23.85 -13.56 -21.06
CA GLN A 23 -25.28 -13.76 -20.84
C GLN A 23 -25.54 -14.79 -19.74
N ARG A 24 -24.75 -15.86 -19.67
CA ARG A 24 -24.79 -16.85 -18.58
C ARG A 24 -24.45 -16.22 -17.22
N ALA A 25 -23.39 -15.41 -17.17
CA ALA A 25 -23.01 -14.70 -15.96
C ALA A 25 -24.07 -13.63 -15.55
N ALA A 26 -24.86 -13.11 -16.50
CA ALA A 26 -25.96 -12.19 -16.21
C ALA A 26 -27.22 -12.92 -15.71
N ALA A 27 -27.42 -14.20 -16.08
CA ALA A 27 -28.53 -15.02 -15.62
C ALA A 27 -28.31 -15.62 -14.21
N ASP A 28 -27.05 -15.74 -13.77
CA ASP A 28 -26.71 -16.19 -12.42
C ASP A 28 -27.05 -15.12 -11.38
N ARG A 29 -28.27 -15.17 -10.87
CA ARG A 29 -28.79 -14.25 -9.85
C ARG A 29 -28.73 -14.81 -8.42
N GLU A 30 -28.16 -15.98 -8.23
CA GLU A 30 -28.14 -16.62 -6.90
C GLU A 30 -27.23 -15.90 -5.88
N TRP A 31 -26.27 -15.12 -6.38
CA TRP A 31 -25.29 -14.39 -5.54
C TRP A 31 -25.34 -12.89 -5.81
N THR A 32 -26.33 -12.20 -5.27
CA THR A 32 -26.43 -10.73 -5.37
C THR A 32 -26.41 -10.09 -4.01
N TYR A 33 -25.90 -8.86 -3.98
CA TYR A 33 -25.84 -8.02 -2.78
C TYR A 33 -26.78 -6.84 -2.91
N GLY A 34 -27.40 -6.44 -1.80
CA GLY A 34 -28.21 -5.22 -1.74
C GLY A 34 -27.36 -3.95 -1.73
N HIS A 35 -26.16 -4.04 -1.16
CA HIS A 35 -25.18 -2.96 -1.06
C HIS A 35 -23.78 -3.53 -1.04
N ILE A 36 -22.82 -2.86 -1.70
CA ILE A 36 -21.39 -3.23 -1.68
C ILE A 36 -20.57 -2.05 -1.17
N VAL A 37 -19.68 -2.33 -0.22
CA VAL A 37 -18.63 -1.41 0.21
C VAL A 37 -17.34 -1.82 -0.48
N VAL A 38 -16.70 -0.87 -1.15
CA VAL A 38 -15.42 -1.07 -1.86
C VAL A 38 -14.38 -0.18 -1.25
N ASP A 39 -13.31 -0.80 -0.71
CA ASP A 39 -12.12 -0.08 -0.24
C ASP A 39 -10.99 -0.19 -1.26
N GLU A 40 -10.02 0.73 -1.22
CA GLU A 40 -8.92 0.86 -2.18
C GLU A 40 -9.41 0.84 -3.65
N ALA A 41 -10.56 1.46 -3.87
CA ALA A 41 -11.31 1.37 -5.13
C ALA A 41 -10.56 1.96 -6.34
N GLN A 42 -9.54 2.80 -6.11
CA GLN A 42 -8.68 3.34 -7.16
C GLN A 42 -7.84 2.25 -7.85
N GLU A 43 -7.61 1.12 -7.18
CA GLU A 43 -6.84 -0.01 -7.76
C GLU A 43 -7.68 -0.87 -8.71
N LEU A 44 -9.01 -0.77 -8.66
CA LEU A 44 -9.90 -1.58 -9.47
C LEU A 44 -9.89 -1.19 -10.95
N THR A 45 -9.85 -2.21 -11.79
CA THR A 45 -9.97 -2.06 -13.25
C THR A 45 -11.43 -1.90 -13.68
N ALA A 46 -11.64 -1.47 -14.92
CA ALA A 46 -12.98 -1.39 -15.49
C ALA A 46 -13.69 -2.77 -15.54
N MET A 47 -12.93 -3.87 -15.58
CA MET A 47 -13.51 -5.23 -15.54
C MET A 47 -13.99 -5.56 -14.13
N ASP A 48 -13.20 -5.24 -13.10
CA ASP A 48 -13.57 -5.47 -11.70
C ASP A 48 -14.88 -4.75 -11.38
N TRP A 49 -15.02 -3.48 -11.79
CA TRP A 49 -16.24 -2.70 -11.63
C TRP A 49 -17.46 -3.35 -12.31
N ARG A 50 -17.29 -3.88 -13.54
CA ARG A 50 -18.38 -4.59 -14.24
C ARG A 50 -18.80 -5.85 -13.47
N MET A 51 -17.85 -6.57 -12.88
CA MET A 51 -18.16 -7.75 -12.05
C MET A 51 -18.91 -7.36 -10.78
N LEU A 52 -18.48 -6.30 -10.07
CA LEU A 52 -19.15 -5.80 -8.88
C LEU A 52 -20.58 -5.31 -9.18
N ILE A 53 -20.77 -4.56 -10.27
CA ILE A 53 -22.11 -4.06 -10.68
C ILE A 53 -23.05 -5.22 -10.98
N ARG A 54 -22.58 -6.31 -11.58
CA ARG A 54 -23.41 -7.52 -11.78
C ARG A 54 -23.87 -8.13 -10.46
N ARG A 55 -23.03 -8.10 -9.44
CA ARG A 55 -23.33 -8.63 -8.10
C ARG A 55 -24.19 -7.69 -7.27
N CYS A 56 -24.41 -6.45 -7.70
CA CYS A 56 -25.25 -5.47 -7.02
C CYS A 56 -26.26 -4.83 -8.00
N PRO A 57 -27.36 -5.53 -8.32
CA PRO A 57 -28.38 -5.02 -9.27
C PRO A 57 -29.01 -3.69 -8.83
N SER A 58 -29.07 -3.43 -7.51
CA SER A 58 -29.55 -2.16 -6.94
C SER A 58 -28.61 -0.99 -7.25
N ARG A 59 -27.36 -1.25 -7.68
CA ARG A 59 -26.29 -0.27 -7.88
C ARG A 59 -26.02 0.59 -6.64
N SER A 60 -26.26 0.02 -5.46
CA SER A 60 -25.99 0.68 -4.19
C SER A 60 -24.58 0.39 -3.73
N PHE A 61 -23.72 1.41 -3.76
CA PHE A 61 -22.30 1.30 -3.42
C PHE A 61 -21.86 2.37 -2.44
N THR A 62 -20.97 2.00 -1.52
CA THR A 62 -20.09 2.94 -0.82
C THR A 62 -18.66 2.67 -1.30
N ILE A 63 -18.04 3.68 -1.89
CA ILE A 63 -16.76 3.55 -2.57
C ILE A 63 -15.75 4.43 -1.84
N VAL A 64 -14.66 3.83 -1.36
CA VAL A 64 -13.60 4.51 -0.63
C VAL A 64 -12.27 4.29 -1.36
N GLY A 65 -11.43 5.29 -1.40
CA GLY A 65 -10.11 5.20 -2.00
C GLY A 65 -9.43 6.55 -2.16
N ASP A 66 -8.19 6.51 -2.59
CA ASP A 66 -7.35 7.68 -2.86
C ASP A 66 -6.71 7.55 -4.25
N VAL A 67 -7.11 8.37 -5.19
CA VAL A 67 -6.59 8.32 -6.57
C VAL A 67 -5.10 8.67 -6.68
N ALA A 68 -4.54 9.36 -5.67
CA ALA A 68 -3.10 9.64 -5.60
C ALA A 68 -2.29 8.37 -5.29
N GLN A 69 -2.91 7.37 -4.67
CA GLN A 69 -2.29 6.09 -4.31
C GLN A 69 -2.43 5.02 -5.43
N THR A 70 -2.94 5.39 -6.60
CA THR A 70 -3.15 4.45 -7.71
C THR A 70 -1.82 4.02 -8.32
N SER A 71 -1.47 2.75 -8.18
CA SER A 71 -0.29 2.16 -8.81
C SER A 71 -0.63 1.04 -9.80
N ALA A 72 -1.85 0.48 -9.75
CA ALA A 72 -2.31 -0.45 -10.77
C ALA A 72 -2.35 0.22 -12.14
N LEU A 73 -1.82 -0.45 -13.17
CA LEU A 73 -1.84 0.07 -14.55
C LEU A 73 -3.25 0.30 -15.08
N GLY A 74 -4.22 -0.49 -14.64
CA GLY A 74 -5.64 -0.36 -14.99
C GLY A 74 -6.48 0.41 -13.98
N GLY A 75 -5.88 0.91 -12.90
CA GLY A 75 -6.56 1.66 -11.86
C GLY A 75 -6.96 3.07 -12.28
N THR A 76 -7.78 3.74 -11.47
CA THR A 76 -8.24 5.09 -11.79
C THR A 76 -7.42 6.17 -11.12
N ARG A 77 -7.12 7.23 -11.87
CA ARG A 77 -6.57 8.50 -11.36
C ARG A 77 -7.60 9.62 -11.36
N SER A 78 -8.86 9.30 -11.62
CA SER A 78 -9.95 10.28 -11.62
C SER A 78 -11.28 9.58 -11.35
N TRP A 79 -11.89 9.89 -10.22
CA TRP A 79 -13.21 9.37 -9.85
C TRP A 79 -14.27 9.65 -10.92
N ARG A 80 -14.31 10.86 -11.46
CA ARG A 80 -15.30 11.23 -12.48
C ARG A 80 -15.16 10.37 -13.74
N ARG A 81 -13.94 10.20 -14.25
CA ARG A 81 -13.70 9.36 -15.44
C ARG A 81 -14.08 7.91 -15.24
N MET A 82 -13.98 7.40 -14.01
CA MET A 82 -14.37 6.04 -13.66
C MET A 82 -15.88 5.92 -13.43
N MET A 83 -16.47 6.81 -12.63
CA MET A 83 -17.84 6.66 -12.13
C MET A 83 -18.91 7.08 -13.14
N ASP A 84 -18.68 8.13 -13.93
CA ASP A 84 -19.66 8.63 -14.90
C ASP A 84 -20.10 7.56 -15.90
N PRO A 85 -19.19 6.76 -16.52
CA PRO A 85 -19.60 5.67 -17.43
C PRO A 85 -20.34 4.52 -16.72
N LEU A 86 -20.05 4.28 -15.43
CA LEU A 86 -20.57 3.15 -14.68
C LEU A 86 -21.95 3.42 -14.07
N PHE A 87 -22.12 4.61 -13.50
CA PHE A 87 -23.30 4.98 -12.73
C PHE A 87 -24.12 6.12 -13.37
N GLY A 88 -23.53 6.85 -14.30
CA GLY A 88 -24.09 8.10 -14.85
C GLY A 88 -23.68 9.32 -14.02
N PRO A 89 -23.51 10.50 -14.64
CA PRO A 89 -22.87 11.67 -14.03
C PRO A 89 -23.65 12.29 -12.85
N HIS A 90 -24.92 11.93 -12.68
CA HIS A 90 -25.80 12.47 -11.62
C HIS A 90 -26.22 11.43 -10.57
N ASN A 91 -25.74 10.21 -10.67
CA ASN A 91 -26.17 9.10 -9.81
C ASN A 91 -25.14 8.72 -8.75
N TRP A 92 -24.11 9.52 -8.55
CA TRP A 92 -23.11 9.36 -7.51
C TRP A 92 -22.68 10.70 -6.94
N GLN A 93 -22.16 10.68 -5.73
CA GLN A 93 -21.68 11.86 -5.01
C GLN A 93 -20.28 11.63 -4.52
N LEU A 94 -19.38 12.60 -4.70
CA LEU A 94 -18.05 12.60 -4.13
C LEU A 94 -18.05 13.41 -2.82
N ASN A 95 -17.54 12.77 -1.76
CA ASN A 95 -17.25 13.44 -0.50
C ASN A 95 -15.75 13.29 -0.23
N GLU A 96 -15.05 14.41 -0.07
CA GLU A 96 -13.61 14.41 0.20
C GLU A 96 -13.36 14.54 1.71
N LEU A 97 -12.51 13.65 2.24
CA LEU A 97 -12.04 13.72 3.62
C LEU A 97 -10.78 14.58 3.67
N THR A 98 -10.87 15.73 4.33
CA THR A 98 -9.80 16.75 4.34
C THR A 98 -9.01 16.78 5.66
N ILE A 99 -9.38 15.98 6.65
CA ILE A 99 -8.70 15.93 7.95
C ILE A 99 -7.94 14.61 8.08
N ASN A 100 -6.62 14.70 8.30
CA ASN A 100 -5.76 13.55 8.53
C ASN A 100 -5.41 13.44 10.02
N TYR A 101 -5.93 12.39 10.66
CA TYR A 101 -5.64 12.04 12.04
C TYR A 101 -4.51 10.99 12.16
N ARG A 102 -4.12 10.37 11.05
CA ARG A 102 -3.14 9.28 11.03
C ARG A 102 -1.72 9.80 11.10
N ASN A 103 -1.32 10.56 10.10
CA ASN A 103 0.06 10.99 9.96
C ASN A 103 0.38 12.24 10.79
N PRO A 104 1.61 12.36 11.28
CA PRO A 104 2.13 13.63 11.79
C PRO A 104 2.12 14.74 10.73
N LYS A 105 1.99 16.01 11.17
CA LYS A 105 1.95 17.16 10.26
C LYS A 105 3.14 17.24 9.31
N GLU A 106 4.36 17.02 9.82
CA GLU A 106 5.58 17.10 9.02
C GLU A 106 5.63 15.98 7.97
N VAL A 107 5.19 14.77 8.32
CA VAL A 107 5.10 13.64 7.40
C VAL A 107 4.08 13.93 6.32
N SER A 108 2.88 14.38 6.70
CA SER A 108 1.82 14.72 5.76
C SER A 108 2.24 15.85 4.81
N GLN A 109 2.89 16.90 5.34
CA GLN A 109 3.38 18.02 4.52
C GLN A 109 4.43 17.55 3.52
N LEU A 110 5.42 16.76 3.95
CA LEU A 110 6.43 16.21 3.05
C LEU A 110 5.82 15.37 1.93
N ALA A 111 4.86 14.50 2.26
CA ALA A 111 4.19 13.66 1.28
C ALA A 111 3.35 14.50 0.29
N CYS A 112 2.66 15.55 0.76
CA CYS A 112 1.91 16.46 -0.09
C CYS A 112 2.82 17.27 -1.02
N ASP A 113 3.93 17.80 -0.51
CA ASP A 113 4.90 18.56 -1.30
C ASP A 113 5.52 17.68 -2.40
N PHE A 114 5.88 16.45 -2.05
CA PHE A 114 6.35 15.46 -3.00
C PHE A 114 5.30 15.16 -4.08
N ALA A 115 4.07 14.84 -3.67
CA ALA A 115 2.98 14.54 -4.59
C ALA A 115 2.69 15.70 -5.56
N ALA A 116 2.72 16.94 -5.07
CA ALA A 116 2.54 18.14 -5.89
C ALA A 116 3.68 18.30 -6.90
N THR A 117 4.93 18.04 -6.48
CA THR A 117 6.12 18.10 -7.36
C THR A 117 6.05 17.07 -8.48
N GLU A 118 5.58 15.86 -8.17
CA GLU A 118 5.44 14.75 -9.12
C GLU A 118 4.12 14.79 -9.92
N GLY A 119 3.29 15.80 -9.71
CA GLY A 119 2.04 16.00 -10.46
C GLY A 119 0.95 14.97 -10.11
N LEU A 120 0.98 14.39 -8.93
CA LEU A 120 -0.11 13.56 -8.43
C LEU A 120 -1.29 14.44 -8.06
N TYR A 121 -2.49 13.99 -8.39
CA TYR A 121 -3.71 14.66 -7.92
C TYR A 121 -3.97 14.24 -6.47
N ILE A 122 -3.82 15.19 -5.56
CA ILE A 122 -4.12 15.00 -4.13
C ILE A 122 -5.17 16.02 -3.70
N SER A 123 -6.10 15.58 -2.84
CA SER A 123 -6.98 16.50 -2.12
C SER A 123 -6.18 17.26 -1.04
N THR A 124 -6.54 18.51 -0.78
CA THR A 124 -5.90 19.27 0.30
C THR A 124 -6.22 18.61 1.63
N VAL A 125 -5.22 18.02 2.26
CA VAL A 125 -5.37 17.30 3.54
C VAL A 125 -4.72 18.11 4.67
N ASN A 126 -5.47 18.34 5.74
CA ASN A 126 -4.99 19.01 6.94
C ASN A 126 -4.67 17.98 8.03
N ALA A 127 -3.39 17.72 8.27
CA ALA A 127 -2.97 16.86 9.37
C ALA A 127 -3.05 17.61 10.70
N VAL A 128 -3.70 16.99 11.69
CA VAL A 128 -3.97 17.62 12.99
C VAL A 128 -2.98 17.20 14.09
N ARG A 129 -2.22 16.11 13.89
CA ARG A 129 -1.28 15.58 14.88
C ARG A 129 0.09 16.26 14.79
N GLY A 130 0.53 16.87 15.89
CA GLY A 130 1.91 17.31 16.07
C GLY A 130 2.74 16.22 16.75
N VAL A 131 3.73 15.66 16.06
CA VAL A 131 4.69 14.71 16.63
C VAL A 131 6.09 15.27 16.37
N PRO A 132 6.83 15.62 17.43
CA PRO A 132 8.19 16.17 17.27
C PRO A 132 9.11 15.18 16.55
N ASP A 133 10.00 15.69 15.71
CA ASP A 133 10.99 14.89 14.98
C ASP A 133 10.38 13.74 14.18
N SER A 134 9.18 13.93 13.66
CA SER A 134 8.46 12.88 12.93
C SER A 134 9.08 12.56 11.56
N VAL A 135 9.89 13.47 11.00
CA VAL A 135 10.65 13.25 9.77
C VAL A 135 12.14 13.33 10.06
N LYS A 136 12.88 12.29 9.69
CA LYS A 136 14.35 12.27 9.74
C LYS A 136 14.94 11.91 8.40
N ARG A 137 16.11 12.46 8.09
CA ARG A 137 16.86 12.16 6.88
C ARG A 137 18.27 11.76 7.24
N LEU A 138 18.76 10.67 6.62
CA LEU A 138 20.12 10.19 6.73
C LEU A 138 20.70 10.08 5.32
N THR A 139 21.67 10.94 5.01
CA THR A 139 22.38 10.89 3.73
C THR A 139 23.77 10.30 3.96
N LEU A 140 24.11 9.26 3.22
CA LEU A 140 25.35 8.50 3.31
C LEU A 140 26.26 8.86 2.12
N ALA A 141 27.57 8.63 2.30
CA ALA A 141 28.56 8.95 1.28
C ALA A 141 28.42 8.05 0.04
N ASP A 142 28.19 6.77 0.26
CA ASP A 142 28.09 5.75 -0.80
C ASP A 142 27.20 4.56 -0.40
N ASP A 143 26.90 3.71 -1.37
CA ASP A 143 25.96 2.60 -1.24
C ASP A 143 26.46 1.47 -0.32
N SER A 144 27.78 1.34 -0.12
CA SER A 144 28.36 0.30 0.75
C SER A 144 27.94 0.48 2.22
N LEU A 145 27.57 1.70 2.62
CA LEU A 145 27.18 2.05 3.98
C LEU A 145 25.69 1.83 4.26
N ILE A 146 24.88 1.63 3.23
CA ILE A 146 23.41 1.59 3.38
C ILE A 146 22.97 0.43 4.27
N ALA A 147 23.46 -0.77 4.01
CA ALA A 147 23.00 -1.97 4.72
C ALA A 147 23.25 -1.88 6.23
N ASP A 148 24.40 -1.41 6.64
CA ASP A 148 24.76 -1.26 8.05
C ASP A 148 24.00 -0.09 8.69
N ALA A 149 23.86 1.02 7.98
CA ALA A 149 23.11 2.17 8.48
C ALA A 149 21.62 1.83 8.67
N VAL A 150 21.00 1.16 7.70
CA VAL A 150 19.62 0.69 7.77
C VAL A 150 19.44 -0.28 8.94
N ALA A 151 20.34 -1.24 9.10
CA ALA A 151 20.29 -2.21 10.19
C ALA A 151 20.41 -1.53 11.55
N GLN A 152 21.35 -0.60 11.73
CA GLN A 152 21.51 0.16 12.96
C GLN A 152 20.28 1.03 13.27
N GLN A 153 19.77 1.78 12.28
CA GLN A 153 18.58 2.59 12.45
C GLN A 153 17.33 1.73 12.76
N THR A 154 17.27 0.50 12.26
CA THR A 154 16.18 -0.42 12.58
C THR A 154 16.20 -0.81 14.06
N VAL A 155 17.36 -1.05 14.66
CA VAL A 155 17.48 -1.31 16.11
C VAL A 155 16.93 -0.14 16.92
N ASP A 156 17.28 1.10 16.51
CA ASP A 156 16.81 2.30 17.20
C ASP A 156 15.29 2.47 17.09
N LEU A 157 14.71 2.18 15.90
CA LEU A 157 13.28 2.24 15.69
C LEU A 157 12.53 1.14 16.47
N VAL A 158 13.07 -0.08 16.49
CA VAL A 158 12.49 -1.19 17.27
C VAL A 158 12.45 -0.80 18.76
N ARG A 159 13.55 -0.30 19.31
CA ARG A 159 13.59 0.14 20.72
C ARG A 159 12.64 1.29 21.03
N ALA A 160 12.38 2.16 20.06
CA ALA A 160 11.53 3.33 20.23
C ALA A 160 10.04 3.01 20.09
N PHE A 161 9.67 2.08 19.22
CA PHE A 161 8.29 1.88 18.79
C PHE A 161 7.72 0.49 19.03
N VAL A 162 8.55 -0.53 19.20
CA VAL A 162 8.07 -1.88 19.49
C VAL A 162 8.08 -2.10 21.00
N SER A 163 6.89 -2.22 21.56
CA SER A 163 6.70 -2.39 23.00
C SER A 163 7.01 -3.79 23.48
N SER A 164 7.18 -3.93 24.80
CA SER A 164 7.47 -5.22 25.44
C SER A 164 6.33 -6.25 25.38
N ASP A 165 5.11 -5.83 25.04
CA ASP A 165 3.93 -6.68 24.81
C ASP A 165 3.79 -7.11 23.36
N GLY A 166 4.75 -6.71 22.48
CA GLY A 166 4.73 -7.05 21.06
C GLY A 166 3.84 -6.14 20.20
N THR A 167 3.35 -5.03 20.77
CA THR A 167 2.69 -3.99 19.97
C THR A 167 3.73 -3.06 19.33
N GLY A 168 3.34 -2.48 18.21
CA GLY A 168 4.20 -1.60 17.42
C GLY A 168 4.77 -2.29 16.18
N ARG A 169 4.86 -1.52 15.09
CA ARG A 169 5.29 -2.01 13.77
C ARG A 169 6.26 -1.05 13.11
N VAL A 170 7.32 -1.60 12.55
CA VAL A 170 8.35 -0.87 11.81
C VAL A 170 8.45 -1.46 10.41
N ALA A 171 8.35 -0.62 9.37
CA ALA A 171 8.60 -1.03 8.01
C ALA A 171 9.88 -0.41 7.44
N ILE A 172 10.66 -1.21 6.73
CA ILE A 172 11.79 -0.80 5.92
C ILE A 172 11.40 -1.04 4.46
N ILE A 173 11.22 0.05 3.72
CA ILE A 173 10.77 0.02 2.32
C ILE A 173 11.97 0.35 1.45
N ALA A 174 12.30 -0.55 0.52
CA ALA A 174 13.50 -0.45 -0.31
C ALA A 174 13.22 -0.89 -1.75
N PRO A 175 14.11 -0.58 -2.70
CA PRO A 175 14.10 -1.17 -4.04
C PRO A 175 14.09 -2.71 -3.98
N ASP A 176 13.42 -3.36 -4.93
CA ASP A 176 13.18 -4.81 -4.93
C ASP A 176 14.45 -5.65 -4.79
N ASP A 177 15.52 -5.25 -5.45
CA ASP A 177 16.84 -5.91 -5.42
C ASP A 177 17.51 -5.77 -4.06
N MET A 178 17.23 -4.73 -3.30
CA MET A 178 17.78 -4.48 -1.97
C MET A 178 17.00 -5.17 -0.84
N VAL A 179 15.74 -5.57 -1.07
CA VAL A 179 14.89 -6.15 -0.01
C VAL A 179 15.53 -7.38 0.65
N LYS A 180 15.99 -8.35 -0.13
CA LYS A 180 16.58 -9.58 0.41
C LYS A 180 17.89 -9.35 1.18
N PRO A 181 18.89 -8.62 0.64
CA PRO A 181 20.12 -8.34 1.37
C PRO A 181 19.89 -7.49 2.62
N LEU A 182 19.01 -6.48 2.57
CA LEU A 182 18.68 -5.67 3.73
C LEU A 182 17.97 -6.48 4.81
N ARG A 183 16.99 -7.32 4.45
CA ARG A 183 16.30 -8.18 5.41
C ARG A 183 17.30 -9.06 6.18
N ARG A 184 18.24 -9.70 5.47
CA ARG A 184 19.28 -10.51 6.11
C ARG A 184 20.13 -9.69 7.08
N ARG A 185 20.63 -8.52 6.65
CA ARG A 185 21.50 -7.67 7.47
C ARG A 185 20.77 -7.08 8.69
N VAL A 186 19.53 -6.66 8.50
CA VAL A 186 18.66 -6.18 9.60
C VAL A 186 18.46 -7.28 10.64
N TYR A 187 18.14 -8.51 10.20
CA TYR A 187 17.94 -9.64 11.10
C TYR A 187 19.21 -9.99 11.88
N GLU A 188 20.35 -10.05 11.22
CA GLU A 188 21.65 -10.28 11.86
C GLU A 188 21.91 -9.21 12.93
N GLN A 189 21.74 -7.94 12.61
CA GLN A 189 21.96 -6.82 13.52
C GLN A 189 21.01 -6.84 14.73
N LEU A 190 19.72 -7.13 14.51
CA LEU A 190 18.75 -7.25 15.60
C LEU A 190 19.16 -8.38 16.55
N ARG A 191 19.56 -9.55 16.01
CA ARG A 191 20.00 -10.69 16.80
C ARG A 191 21.27 -10.43 17.61
N GLU A 192 22.20 -9.65 17.04
CA GLU A 192 23.47 -9.30 17.70
C GLU A 192 23.27 -8.22 18.80
N THR A 193 22.32 -7.31 18.60
CA THR A 193 22.23 -6.08 19.40
C THR A 193 21.14 -6.14 20.45
N LEU A 194 20.05 -6.87 20.21
CA LEU A 194 18.97 -7.06 21.18
C LEU A 194 19.36 -8.13 22.19
N THR A 195 18.92 -7.98 23.44
CA THR A 195 19.03 -9.04 24.43
C THR A 195 18.19 -10.25 23.97
N ALA A 196 18.57 -11.45 24.38
CA ALA A 196 17.81 -12.67 24.08
C ALA A 196 16.31 -12.51 24.40
N LYS A 197 15.99 -11.84 25.51
CA LYS A 197 14.61 -11.58 25.93
C LYS A 197 13.87 -10.59 25.02
N GLU A 198 14.55 -9.60 24.47
CA GLU A 198 13.96 -8.66 23.48
C GLU A 198 13.79 -9.35 22.13
N PHE A 199 14.77 -10.14 21.73
CA PHE A 199 14.73 -10.87 20.46
C PHE A 199 13.66 -11.99 20.48
N ASP A 200 13.61 -12.78 21.54
CA ASP A 200 12.60 -13.84 21.71
C ASP A 200 11.16 -13.28 21.69
N ARG A 201 10.95 -12.05 22.11
CA ARG A 201 9.65 -11.38 22.02
C ARG A 201 9.25 -11.03 20.59
N LEU A 202 10.20 -10.61 19.76
CA LEU A 202 9.96 -10.40 18.35
C LEU A 202 9.65 -11.71 17.61
N ASP A 203 10.28 -12.81 18.05
CA ASP A 203 10.16 -14.14 17.44
C ASP A 203 8.95 -14.94 17.95
N ALA A 204 8.53 -14.74 19.21
CA ALA A 204 7.51 -15.56 19.89
C ALA A 204 6.07 -15.31 19.43
N GLN A 205 5.77 -14.26 18.71
CA GLN A 205 4.42 -13.92 18.24
C GLN A 205 4.17 -14.22 16.75
N SER A 206 4.61 -15.38 16.31
CA SER A 206 4.29 -16.02 15.02
C SER A 206 4.91 -15.41 13.75
N SER A 207 5.46 -14.24 13.73
CA SER A 207 6.47 -13.78 12.77
C SER A 207 6.97 -12.40 13.16
N TRP A 208 8.23 -12.28 13.45
CA TRP A 208 8.86 -10.95 13.58
C TRP A 208 8.68 -10.11 12.31
N ASP A 209 8.36 -10.72 11.16
CA ASP A 209 7.88 -10.08 9.94
C ASP A 209 6.62 -9.21 10.17
N GLU A 210 5.85 -9.43 11.25
CA GLU A 210 4.72 -8.56 11.59
C GLU A 210 5.16 -7.28 12.29
N GLN A 211 6.22 -7.33 13.09
CA GLN A 211 6.72 -6.17 13.85
C GLN A 211 7.80 -5.40 13.11
N VAL A 212 8.67 -6.10 12.39
CA VAL A 212 9.72 -5.51 11.55
C VAL A 212 9.63 -6.09 10.14
N THR A 213 9.10 -5.31 9.22
CA THR A 213 8.91 -5.73 7.83
C THR A 213 9.93 -5.06 6.93
N VAL A 214 10.67 -5.84 6.13
CA VAL A 214 11.53 -5.34 5.05
C VAL A 214 10.91 -5.75 3.73
N CYS A 215 10.44 -4.78 2.94
CA CYS A 215 9.64 -5.05 1.75
C CYS A 215 9.80 -3.95 0.68
N SER A 216 9.20 -4.17 -0.47
CA SER A 216 9.04 -3.15 -1.51
C SER A 216 7.78 -2.31 -1.27
N THR A 217 7.66 -1.21 -2.01
CA THR A 217 6.54 -0.26 -1.93
C THR A 217 5.16 -0.91 -2.14
N GLN A 218 5.09 -1.94 -2.97
CA GLN A 218 3.82 -2.61 -3.30
C GLN A 218 3.22 -3.39 -2.12
N MET A 219 4.07 -3.85 -1.20
CA MET A 219 3.63 -4.68 -0.07
C MET A 219 3.08 -3.88 1.12
N VAL A 220 3.24 -2.56 1.14
CA VAL A 220 2.81 -1.70 2.26
C VAL A 220 1.44 -1.06 2.06
N LYS A 221 0.78 -1.32 0.95
CA LYS A 221 -0.55 -0.78 0.66
C LYS A 221 -1.58 -1.29 1.65
N GLY A 222 -2.45 -0.40 2.10
CA GLY A 222 -3.49 -0.73 3.08
C GLY A 222 -2.97 -1.01 4.49
N LEU A 223 -1.64 -0.98 4.72
CA LEU A 223 -1.04 -1.22 6.02
C LEU A 223 -0.65 0.08 6.72
N GLU A 224 -0.49 0.01 8.05
CA GLU A 224 -0.03 1.11 8.89
C GLU A 224 1.11 0.64 9.78
N TYR A 225 2.07 1.54 10.02
CA TYR A 225 3.24 1.27 10.83
C TYR A 225 3.49 2.44 11.78
N ASP A 226 4.05 2.18 12.95
CA ASP A 226 4.46 3.26 13.85
C ASP A 226 5.63 4.05 13.26
N ALA A 227 6.59 3.34 12.68
CA ALA A 227 7.70 3.96 11.97
C ALA A 227 7.92 3.32 10.60
N VAL A 228 8.27 4.16 9.63
CA VAL A 228 8.65 3.73 8.28
C VAL A 228 10.01 4.28 7.94
N MET A 229 10.87 3.44 7.41
CA MET A 229 12.14 3.81 6.81
C MET A 229 12.04 3.61 5.30
N VAL A 230 12.21 4.67 4.52
CA VAL A 230 12.30 4.60 3.06
C VAL A 230 13.76 4.67 2.66
N VAL A 231 14.24 3.63 1.99
CA VAL A 231 15.64 3.45 1.61
C VAL A 231 15.80 3.69 0.12
N GLN A 232 16.72 4.56 -0.27
CA GLN A 232 17.04 4.88 -1.67
C GLN A 232 15.78 5.19 -2.51
N PRO A 233 15.01 6.22 -2.13
CA PRO A 233 13.76 6.56 -2.84
C PRO A 233 13.96 6.89 -4.32
N GLY A 234 15.09 7.47 -4.72
CA GLY A 234 15.43 7.74 -6.11
C GLY A 234 15.61 6.46 -6.93
N SER A 235 16.23 5.44 -6.35
CA SER A 235 16.37 4.13 -6.99
C SER A 235 15.03 3.38 -7.11
N ILE A 236 14.09 3.60 -6.20
CA ILE A 236 12.72 3.10 -6.31
C ILE A 236 12.04 3.72 -7.54
N GLU A 237 12.21 5.04 -7.74
CA GLU A 237 11.67 5.74 -8.90
C GLU A 237 12.25 5.23 -10.21
N GLU A 238 13.56 5.06 -10.28
CA GLU A 238 14.27 4.65 -11.49
C GLU A 238 13.86 3.24 -11.97
N ASN A 239 13.59 2.32 -11.03
CA ASN A 239 13.25 0.93 -11.33
C ASN A 239 11.75 0.70 -11.60
N ALA A 240 10.91 1.71 -11.48
CA ALA A 240 9.47 1.58 -11.68
C ALA A 240 9.07 1.56 -13.17
N PRO A 241 7.92 0.97 -13.53
CA PRO A 241 7.42 0.94 -14.92
C PRO A 241 7.17 2.32 -15.53
N SER A 242 6.88 3.31 -14.69
CA SER A 242 6.72 4.71 -15.09
C SER A 242 6.89 5.63 -13.89
N ARG A 243 7.31 6.89 -14.14
CA ARG A 243 7.49 7.91 -13.10
C ARG A 243 6.23 8.15 -12.26
N ILE A 244 5.06 8.17 -12.87
CA ILE A 244 3.80 8.40 -12.16
C ILE A 244 3.43 7.24 -11.23
N VAL A 245 3.78 5.99 -11.59
CA VAL A 245 3.59 4.81 -10.74
C VAL A 245 4.57 4.86 -9.57
N ALA A 246 5.84 5.16 -9.84
CA ALA A 246 6.85 5.33 -8.80
C ALA A 246 6.46 6.40 -7.78
N ALA A 247 6.01 7.55 -8.28
CA ALA A 247 5.57 8.66 -7.43
C ALA A 247 4.37 8.25 -6.56
N ALA A 248 3.40 7.53 -7.11
CA ALA A 248 2.27 7.00 -6.34
C ALA A 248 2.72 6.00 -5.28
N ASP A 249 3.61 5.08 -5.61
CA ASP A 249 4.14 4.08 -4.68
C ASP A 249 4.97 4.73 -3.55
N LEU A 250 5.79 5.74 -3.86
CA LEU A 250 6.54 6.51 -2.86
C LEU A 250 5.60 7.35 -1.98
N TYR A 251 4.58 7.97 -2.56
CA TYR A 251 3.57 8.69 -1.79
C TYR A 251 2.86 7.76 -0.81
N VAL A 252 2.48 6.55 -1.26
CA VAL A 252 1.95 5.50 -0.38
C VAL A 252 2.92 5.19 0.74
N ALA A 253 4.19 4.90 0.43
CA ALA A 253 5.21 4.56 1.43
C ALA A 253 5.38 5.67 2.48
N MET A 254 5.44 6.94 2.05
CA MET A 254 5.58 8.09 2.94
C MET A 254 4.35 8.35 3.82
N THR A 255 3.16 7.92 3.41
CA THR A 255 1.92 8.09 4.17
C THR A 255 1.56 6.91 5.08
N ARG A 256 2.39 5.86 5.13
CA ARG A 256 2.18 4.69 6.02
C ARG A 256 2.54 4.91 7.49
N PRO A 257 3.51 5.78 7.87
CA PRO A 257 3.88 5.93 9.27
C PRO A 257 2.83 6.71 10.06
N THR A 258 2.53 6.23 11.27
CA THR A 258 1.68 6.94 12.22
C THR A 258 2.50 7.85 13.15
N GLN A 259 3.83 7.63 13.27
CA GLN A 259 4.67 8.37 14.20
C GLN A 259 5.97 8.91 13.58
N ARG A 260 6.70 8.10 12.81
CA ARG A 260 8.01 8.51 12.28
C ARG A 260 8.27 8.03 10.86
N LEU A 261 8.75 8.94 10.03
CA LEU A 261 9.33 8.67 8.72
C LEU A 261 10.83 8.92 8.78
N LEU A 262 11.62 7.92 8.39
CA LEU A 262 13.07 8.05 8.19
C LEU A 262 13.38 7.81 6.71
N ILE A 263 14.11 8.73 6.09
CA ILE A 263 14.59 8.59 4.72
C ILE A 263 16.09 8.32 4.79
N VAL A 264 16.52 7.16 4.26
CA VAL A 264 17.93 6.77 4.17
C VAL A 264 18.33 6.72 2.71
N ARG A 265 19.32 7.52 2.34
CA ARG A 265 19.75 7.66 0.94
C ARG A 265 21.24 7.95 0.84
N THR A 266 21.80 7.82 -0.36
CA THR A 266 23.12 8.31 -0.67
C THR A 266 23.09 9.67 -1.36
N ASN A 267 24.24 10.32 -1.48
CA ASN A 267 24.37 11.55 -2.26
C ASN A 267 24.02 11.33 -3.75
N ALA A 268 24.18 10.12 -4.27
CA ALA A 268 23.81 9.78 -5.65
C ALA A 268 22.30 9.69 -5.78
N ASP A 269 21.61 9.00 -4.88
CA ASP A 269 20.16 8.86 -4.85
C ASP A 269 19.46 10.21 -4.63
N GLU A 270 20.01 11.10 -3.81
CA GLU A 270 19.50 12.45 -3.59
C GLU A 270 19.45 13.28 -4.88
N LYS A 271 20.33 13.02 -5.84
CA LYS A 271 20.32 13.68 -7.14
C LYS A 271 19.20 13.17 -8.05
N LEU A 272 18.78 11.91 -7.86
CA LEU A 272 17.68 11.32 -8.61
C LEU A 272 16.35 11.87 -8.12
N LEU A 273 16.17 11.97 -6.80
CA LEU A 273 14.94 12.44 -6.20
C LEU A 273 15.21 13.33 -4.97
N LYS A 274 14.71 14.56 -5.03
CA LYS A 274 14.80 15.53 -3.92
C LYS A 274 13.59 15.38 -3.01
N LEU A 275 13.80 14.77 -1.85
CA LEU A 275 12.81 14.59 -0.78
C LEU A 275 13.18 15.34 0.50
#